data_89ede3c22071f3846edb0ecc819e7769
#
_entry.id   89ede3c22071f3846edb0ecc819e7769
#
_cell.length_a   1.000
_cell.length_b   1.000
_cell.length_c   1.000
_cell.angle_alpha   90.00
_cell.angle_beta   90.00
_cell.angle_gamma   90.00
#
_symmetry.space_group_name_H-M   'P 1'
#
loop_
_entity.id
_entity.type
_entity.pdbx_description
1 polymer ?
#
loop_
_entity_poly.entity_id
_entity_poly.type
_entity_poly.pdbx_seq_one_letter_code
_entity_poly.pdbx_strand_id
1 'polypeptide(L)'
;LLALMLAALLVFSCAAAEETEIPSGVVDNFVQSEIEKQQSASDATAFEAGAAAGEYYADFTFGGVQTLSGITTTLSLYANLPKYAKPVSAVLRLSYTASDLILTDISSLTYYMNGTPFGSSKIVARSDGAQTVLYVSVPVELLTTGYNLLEILSYVRLTDDEGCRDDYNGANWVKIADTTCLRIYYEISDDADELYMYPYPFISLMDPDGAESVVAVSDAADEAELTAALMLLDTRSM
;
A
#
# COMPACT_ATOMS: atom_id res chain seq x y z
N LEU A 1 6.70 29.37 5.26
CA LEU A 1 7.27 30.44 6.12
C LEU A 1 7.59 29.93 7.53
N LEU A 2 6.76 29.04 8.12
CA LEU A 2 6.99 28.46 9.45
C LEU A 2 8.19 27.49 9.49
N ALA A 3 8.41 26.71 8.42
CA ALA A 3 9.55 25.79 8.29
C ALA A 3 10.91 26.51 8.18
N LEU A 4 10.93 27.69 7.57
CA LEU A 4 12.14 28.52 7.50
C LEU A 4 12.49 29.20 8.83
N MET A 5 11.50 29.49 9.67
CA MET A 5 11.75 30.05 11.00
C MET A 5 12.26 29.01 11.99
N LEU A 6 11.88 27.73 11.89
CA LEU A 6 12.39 26.66 12.76
C LEU A 6 13.86 26.35 12.45
N ALA A 7 14.27 26.40 11.18
CA ALA A 7 15.68 26.24 10.79
C ALA A 7 16.58 27.39 11.30
N ALA A 8 16.04 28.61 11.38
CA ALA A 8 16.79 29.76 11.88
C ALA A 8 16.99 29.76 13.40
N LEU A 9 16.09 29.11 14.17
CA LEU A 9 16.19 29.04 15.64
C LEU A 9 17.23 28.01 16.13
N LEU A 10 17.55 27.00 15.31
CA LEU A 10 18.57 25.99 15.63
C LEU A 10 20.00 26.49 15.40
N VAL A 11 20.20 27.52 14.61
CA VAL A 11 21.53 28.06 14.29
C VAL A 11 22.04 29.06 15.36
N PHE A 12 21.16 29.59 16.21
CA PHE A 12 21.55 30.66 17.17
C PHE A 12 21.89 30.18 18.60
N SER A 13 21.82 28.88 18.88
CA SER A 13 22.10 28.33 20.24
C SER A 13 23.42 27.57 20.36
N CYS A 14 24.32 27.64 19.39
CA CYS A 14 25.62 26.96 19.46
C CYS A 14 26.78 27.95 19.39
N ALA A 15 26.89 28.79 20.41
CA ALA A 15 28.12 29.51 20.68
C ALA A 15 28.78 28.92 21.93
N ALA A 16 29.87 28.16 21.75
CA ALA A 16 30.78 27.53 22.69
C ALA A 16 30.56 26.04 22.98
N ALA A 17 30.89 25.21 22.00
CA ALA A 17 31.38 23.86 22.23
C ALA A 17 32.37 23.52 21.11
N GLU A 18 33.50 22.89 21.47
CA GLU A 18 34.55 22.42 20.57
C GLU A 18 33.96 21.79 19.30
N GLU A 19 34.47 22.19 18.13
CA GLU A 19 34.17 21.56 16.84
C GLU A 19 34.58 20.08 16.85
N THR A 20 33.73 19.22 17.38
CA THR A 20 33.74 17.80 16.99
C THR A 20 33.07 17.72 15.62
N GLU A 21 33.88 17.55 14.57
CA GLU A 21 33.37 17.24 13.22
C GLU A 21 32.48 16.02 13.33
N ILE A 22 31.14 16.23 13.27
CA ILE A 22 30.18 15.14 13.14
C ILE A 22 30.39 14.55 11.75
N PRO A 23 30.67 13.24 11.61
CA PRO A 23 30.82 12.62 10.29
C PRO A 23 29.60 12.92 9.43
N SER A 24 29.79 13.43 8.22
CA SER A 24 28.71 13.85 7.31
C SER A 24 27.64 12.78 7.12
N GLY A 25 27.99 11.50 7.10
CA GLY A 25 27.05 10.38 6.99
C GLY A 25 26.07 10.23 8.16
N VAL A 26 26.37 10.77 9.36
CA VAL A 26 25.45 10.71 10.52
C VAL A 26 24.34 11.75 10.37
N VAL A 27 24.69 12.93 9.86
CA VAL A 27 23.73 14.01 9.62
C VAL A 27 22.77 13.63 8.50
N ASP A 28 23.28 13.04 7.42
CA ASP A 28 22.48 12.60 6.29
C ASP A 28 21.47 11.51 6.70
N ASN A 29 21.90 10.53 7.50
CA ASN A 29 21.02 9.49 8.00
C ASN A 29 19.92 10.03 8.94
N PHE A 30 20.24 11.02 9.79
CA PHE A 30 19.26 11.64 10.66
C PHE A 30 18.23 12.43 9.87
N VAL A 31 18.66 13.25 8.92
CA VAL A 31 17.77 14.04 8.06
C VAL A 31 16.87 13.10 7.24
N GLN A 32 17.43 12.04 6.67
CA GLN A 32 16.66 11.05 5.90
C GLN A 32 15.60 10.37 6.78
N SER A 33 15.93 9.96 8.00
CA SER A 33 14.99 9.33 8.93
C SER A 33 13.84 10.25 9.35
N GLU A 34 14.07 11.55 9.48
CA GLU A 34 13.02 12.52 9.81
C GLU A 34 12.13 12.81 8.59
N ILE A 35 12.69 12.82 7.38
CA ILE A 35 11.91 12.93 6.13
C ILE A 35 10.99 11.72 5.99
N GLU A 36 11.49 10.50 6.19
CA GLU A 36 10.70 9.27 6.12
C GLU A 36 9.56 9.24 7.16
N LYS A 37 9.82 9.70 8.39
CA LYS A 37 8.78 9.82 9.43
C LYS A 37 7.70 10.83 9.05
N GLN A 38 8.09 11.99 8.50
CA GLN A 38 7.14 13.02 8.07
C GLN A 38 6.31 12.54 6.90
N GLN A 39 6.91 11.83 5.93
CA GLN A 39 6.21 11.25 4.79
C GLN A 39 5.20 10.21 5.27
N SER A 40 5.61 9.26 6.11
CA SER A 40 4.71 8.25 6.67
C SER A 40 3.55 8.86 7.46
N ALA A 41 3.76 9.95 8.20
CA ALA A 41 2.69 10.66 8.91
C ALA A 41 1.72 11.36 7.93
N SER A 42 2.22 11.92 6.83
CA SER A 42 1.39 12.50 5.76
C SER A 42 0.56 11.42 5.07
N ASP A 43 1.16 10.29 4.74
CA ASP A 43 0.50 9.15 4.09
C ASP A 43 -0.57 8.53 5.01
N ALA A 44 -0.31 8.44 6.33
CA ALA A 44 -1.30 8.03 7.31
C ALA A 44 -2.50 8.98 7.34
N THR A 45 -2.25 10.29 7.34
CA THR A 45 -3.32 11.30 7.34
C THR A 45 -4.15 11.21 6.06
N ALA A 46 -3.53 11.05 4.90
CA ALA A 46 -4.21 10.88 3.63
C ALA A 46 -5.05 9.59 3.60
N PHE A 47 -4.52 8.49 4.12
CA PHE A 47 -5.22 7.22 4.19
C PHE A 47 -6.47 7.30 5.09
N GLU A 48 -6.37 7.92 6.27
CA GLU A 48 -7.47 8.02 7.24
C GLU A 48 -8.51 9.09 6.83
N ALA A 49 -8.11 10.11 6.07
CA ALA A 49 -9.02 11.14 5.56
C ALA A 49 -9.99 10.60 4.51
N GLY A 50 -9.65 9.49 3.84
CA GLY A 50 -10.42 8.95 2.72
C GLY A 50 -10.25 9.74 1.42
N ALA A 51 -11.15 9.54 0.47
CA ALA A 51 -11.09 10.20 -0.83
C ALA A 51 -11.49 11.68 -0.76
N ALA A 52 -10.85 12.52 -1.56
CA ALA A 52 -11.26 13.90 -1.77
C ALA A 52 -12.57 13.98 -2.59
N ALA A 53 -13.15 15.17 -2.70
CA ALA A 53 -14.35 15.35 -3.50
C ALA A 53 -14.07 15.07 -4.99
N GLY A 54 -14.82 14.14 -5.57
CA GLY A 54 -14.64 13.67 -6.95
C GLY A 54 -13.68 12.49 -7.10
N GLU A 55 -13.02 12.07 -6.02
CA GLU A 55 -12.21 10.88 -5.99
C GLU A 55 -12.98 9.71 -5.35
N TYR A 56 -12.64 8.51 -5.81
CA TYR A 56 -13.10 7.25 -5.25
C TYR A 56 -11.89 6.47 -4.75
N TYR A 57 -12.10 5.43 -3.96
CA TYR A 57 -11.00 4.53 -3.60
C TYR A 57 -11.43 3.07 -3.65
N ALA A 58 -10.43 2.20 -3.84
CA ALA A 58 -10.58 0.75 -3.77
C ALA A 58 -9.52 0.19 -2.83
N ASP A 59 -9.95 -0.70 -1.94
CA ASP A 59 -9.10 -1.37 -0.96
C ASP A 59 -8.82 -2.81 -1.39
N PHE A 60 -7.54 -3.17 -1.45
CA PHE A 60 -7.09 -4.52 -1.79
C PHE A 60 -6.33 -5.13 -0.62
N THR A 61 -6.72 -6.32 -0.19
CA THR A 61 -6.16 -7.02 0.98
C THR A 61 -5.68 -8.42 0.62
N PHE A 62 -4.83 -9.01 1.45
CA PHE A 62 -4.33 -10.38 1.25
C PHE A 62 -5.32 -11.49 1.65
N GLY A 63 -6.52 -11.12 2.11
CA GLY A 63 -7.56 -12.09 2.50
C GLY A 63 -7.28 -12.85 3.81
N GLY A 64 -6.29 -12.42 4.59
CA GLY A 64 -5.93 -13.03 5.88
C GLY A 64 -4.47 -12.79 6.25
N VAL A 65 -4.08 -13.28 7.43
CA VAL A 65 -2.71 -13.17 7.93
C VAL A 65 -1.77 -14.02 7.07
N GLN A 66 -0.68 -13.40 6.59
CA GLN A 66 0.37 -14.06 5.80
C GLN A 66 1.65 -14.18 6.61
N THR A 67 2.30 -15.34 6.58
CA THR A 67 3.58 -15.55 7.27
C THR A 67 4.69 -15.71 6.25
N LEU A 68 5.66 -14.81 6.29
CA LEU A 68 6.88 -14.84 5.50
C LEU A 68 7.97 -15.49 6.36
N SER A 69 8.50 -16.61 5.94
CA SER A 69 9.51 -17.38 6.68
C SER A 69 10.75 -17.60 5.82
N GLY A 70 11.92 -17.61 6.47
CA GLY A 70 13.20 -17.77 5.81
C GLY A 70 13.89 -16.43 5.51
N ILE A 71 15.07 -16.50 4.89
CA ILE A 71 15.90 -15.31 4.64
C ILE A 71 15.22 -14.38 3.63
N THR A 72 14.70 -14.94 2.55
CA THR A 72 14.09 -14.17 1.47
C THR A 72 12.75 -14.78 1.10
N THR A 73 11.68 -14.00 1.21
CA THR A 73 10.33 -14.44 0.84
C THR A 73 9.58 -13.29 0.20
N THR A 74 8.84 -13.56 -0.87
CA THR A 74 8.00 -12.57 -1.56
C THR A 74 6.53 -12.88 -1.30
N LEU A 75 5.77 -11.84 -0.96
CA LEU A 75 4.32 -11.85 -0.86
C LEU A 75 3.72 -10.99 -1.98
N SER A 76 2.76 -11.54 -2.71
CA SER A 76 2.15 -10.88 -3.87
C SER A 76 0.67 -10.58 -3.62
N LEU A 77 0.24 -9.38 -4.01
CA LEU A 77 -1.15 -8.92 -3.99
C LEU A 77 -1.54 -8.43 -5.38
N TYR A 78 -2.62 -8.98 -5.91
CA TYR A 78 -3.20 -8.55 -7.18
C TYR A 78 -4.31 -7.55 -6.94
N ALA A 79 -4.18 -6.36 -7.50
CA ALA A 79 -5.17 -5.30 -7.46
C ALA A 79 -5.69 -5.04 -8.88
N ASN A 80 -6.95 -5.35 -9.13
CA ASN A 80 -7.57 -5.15 -10.43
C ASN A 80 -8.45 -3.90 -10.40
N LEU A 81 -8.02 -2.85 -11.09
CA LEU A 81 -8.80 -1.64 -11.27
C LEU A 81 -9.67 -1.75 -12.53
N PRO A 82 -10.96 -1.37 -12.48
CA PRO A 82 -11.80 -1.29 -13.66
C PRO A 82 -11.23 -0.33 -14.71
N LYS A 83 -11.59 -0.53 -15.97
CA LYS A 83 -11.12 0.31 -17.09
C LYS A 83 -11.50 1.78 -16.92
N TYR A 84 -12.63 2.07 -16.28
CA TYR A 84 -13.10 3.44 -16.02
C TYR A 84 -12.39 4.13 -14.83
N ALA A 85 -11.62 3.39 -14.05
CA ALA A 85 -10.92 3.93 -12.89
C ALA A 85 -9.52 4.39 -13.26
N LYS A 86 -9.32 5.70 -13.29
CA LYS A 86 -8.03 6.33 -13.54
C LYS A 86 -7.32 6.56 -12.19
N PRO A 87 -6.24 5.85 -11.87
CA PRO A 87 -5.55 6.03 -10.59
C PRO A 87 -4.97 7.43 -10.47
N VAL A 88 -5.12 8.06 -9.28
CA VAL A 88 -4.59 9.39 -8.95
C VAL A 88 -3.55 9.34 -7.85
N SER A 89 -3.71 8.42 -6.89
CA SER A 89 -2.72 8.17 -5.83
C SER A 89 -2.94 6.79 -5.22
N ALA A 90 -1.95 6.26 -4.52
CA ALA A 90 -2.13 5.04 -3.75
C ALA A 90 -1.24 5.02 -2.51
N VAL A 91 -1.73 4.35 -1.46
CA VAL A 91 -1.03 4.18 -0.19
C VAL A 91 -1.12 2.72 0.25
N LEU A 92 0.03 2.13 0.53
CA LEU A 92 0.12 0.84 1.19
C LEU A 92 0.13 1.07 2.71
N ARG A 93 -0.94 0.67 3.40
CA ARG A 93 -0.96 0.52 4.85
C ARG A 93 -0.46 -0.89 5.18
N LEU A 94 0.77 -1.00 5.63
CA LEU A 94 1.41 -2.27 5.98
C LEU A 94 1.39 -2.45 7.49
N SER A 95 0.73 -3.50 7.97
CA SER A 95 0.65 -3.87 9.38
C SER A 95 1.31 -5.23 9.57
N TYR A 96 2.33 -5.31 10.43
CA TYR A 96 3.07 -6.55 10.61
C TYR A 96 3.60 -6.73 12.03
N THR A 97 3.94 -7.98 12.35
CA THR A 97 4.77 -8.36 13.50
C THR A 97 5.96 -9.16 13.01
N ALA A 98 7.08 -9.06 13.70
CA ALA A 98 8.29 -9.79 13.36
C ALA A 98 8.86 -10.48 14.60
N SER A 99 9.64 -11.53 14.39
CA SER A 99 10.38 -12.19 15.46
C SER A 99 11.34 -11.21 16.14
N ASP A 100 11.39 -11.23 17.46
CA ASP A 100 12.29 -10.40 18.26
C ASP A 100 13.78 -10.83 18.18
N LEU A 101 14.04 -11.97 17.56
CA LEU A 101 15.40 -12.47 17.30
C LEU A 101 16.02 -11.94 16.00
N ILE A 102 15.26 -11.17 15.21
CA ILE A 102 15.73 -10.64 13.93
C ILE A 102 16.76 -9.52 14.15
N LEU A 103 17.84 -9.55 13.36
CA LEU A 103 18.80 -8.46 13.27
C LEU A 103 18.19 -7.32 12.41
N THR A 104 17.59 -6.33 13.07
CA THR A 104 16.85 -5.24 12.41
C THR A 104 17.73 -4.33 11.56
N ASP A 105 19.04 -4.25 11.86
CA ASP A 105 19.99 -3.42 11.11
C ASP A 105 20.24 -3.90 9.68
N ILE A 106 20.14 -5.22 9.47
CA ILE A 106 20.39 -5.87 8.17
C ILE A 106 19.16 -6.51 7.55
N SER A 107 17.99 -6.39 8.22
CA SER A 107 16.72 -6.95 7.75
C SER A 107 15.81 -5.84 7.22
N SER A 108 15.12 -6.11 6.10
CA SER A 108 14.30 -5.12 5.41
C SER A 108 13.08 -5.72 4.73
N LEU A 109 12.09 -4.86 4.47
CA LEU A 109 10.99 -5.09 3.55
C LEU A 109 11.18 -4.17 2.35
N THR A 110 11.13 -4.71 1.14
CA THR A 110 11.23 -3.94 -0.11
C THR A 110 9.92 -4.10 -0.88
N TYR A 111 9.44 -3.01 -1.43
CA TYR A 111 8.14 -2.92 -2.09
C TYR A 111 8.31 -2.73 -3.59
N TYR A 112 7.59 -3.54 -4.35
CA TYR A 112 7.56 -3.46 -5.81
C TYR A 112 6.13 -3.25 -6.28
N MET A 113 5.96 -2.40 -7.29
CA MET A 113 4.72 -2.27 -8.03
C MET A 113 4.97 -2.57 -9.49
N ASN A 114 4.27 -3.56 -10.02
CA ASN A 114 4.43 -4.04 -11.39
C ASN A 114 5.90 -4.35 -11.77
N GLY A 115 6.63 -4.98 -10.81
CA GLY A 115 8.04 -5.36 -10.97
C GLY A 115 9.05 -4.22 -10.77
N THR A 116 8.59 -2.97 -10.54
CA THR A 116 9.46 -1.82 -10.28
C THR A 116 9.55 -1.55 -8.78
N PRO A 117 10.75 -1.52 -8.16
CA PRO A 117 10.91 -1.18 -6.75
C PRO A 117 10.59 0.29 -6.53
N PHE A 118 9.81 0.61 -5.49
CA PHE A 118 9.43 1.99 -5.17
C PHE A 118 9.75 2.39 -3.73
N GLY A 119 10.10 1.46 -2.88
CA GLY A 119 10.46 1.77 -1.51
C GLY A 119 11.05 0.57 -0.77
N SER A 120 11.68 0.85 0.36
CA SER A 120 12.18 -0.15 1.29
C SER A 120 12.13 0.41 2.70
N SER A 121 11.85 -0.45 3.68
CA SER A 121 11.89 -0.09 5.10
C SER A 121 12.65 -1.13 5.91
N LYS A 122 13.30 -0.70 6.98
CA LYS A 122 13.87 -1.60 7.98
C LYS A 122 12.74 -2.29 8.76
N ILE A 123 12.96 -3.53 9.12
CA ILE A 123 12.01 -4.28 9.97
C ILE A 123 12.16 -3.79 11.41
N VAL A 124 11.03 -3.48 12.03
CA VAL A 124 10.95 -3.16 13.46
C VAL A 124 10.41 -4.40 14.17
N ALA A 125 11.27 -5.05 14.95
CA ALA A 125 10.88 -6.15 15.83
C ALA A 125 10.52 -5.60 17.22
N ARG A 126 9.35 -5.96 17.73
CA ARG A 126 8.84 -5.48 19.01
C ARG A 126 8.71 -6.64 20.00
N SER A 127 9.41 -6.54 21.11
CA SER A 127 9.38 -7.56 22.19
C SER A 127 8.03 -7.66 22.90
N ASP A 128 7.18 -6.62 22.81
CA ASP A 128 5.82 -6.60 23.37
C ASP A 128 4.80 -7.33 22.46
N GLY A 129 5.22 -7.81 21.29
CA GLY A 129 4.35 -8.46 20.30
C GLY A 129 3.35 -7.51 19.61
N ALA A 130 3.47 -6.19 19.85
CA ALA A 130 2.61 -5.22 19.19
C ALA A 130 2.90 -5.13 17.70
N GLN A 131 1.85 -4.87 16.92
CA GLN A 131 1.99 -4.67 15.48
C GLN A 131 2.70 -3.34 15.18
N THR A 132 3.55 -3.38 14.18
CA THR A 132 4.12 -2.18 13.56
C THR A 132 3.25 -1.83 12.34
N VAL A 133 2.86 -0.58 12.23
CA VAL A 133 2.09 -0.07 11.09
C VAL A 133 2.93 0.96 10.35
N LEU A 134 3.09 0.76 9.05
CA LEU A 134 3.77 1.67 8.13
C LEU A 134 2.78 2.11 7.05
N TYR A 135 2.90 3.36 6.64
CA TYR A 135 2.19 3.89 5.48
C TYR A 135 3.24 4.23 4.42
N VAL A 136 3.09 3.68 3.25
CA VAL A 136 4.03 3.82 2.15
C VAL A 136 3.30 4.30 0.91
N SER A 137 3.65 5.50 0.45
CA SER A 137 3.11 6.08 -0.79
C SER A 137 3.56 5.27 -1.99
N VAL A 138 2.64 4.94 -2.88
CA VAL A 138 2.93 4.25 -4.14
C VAL A 138 2.93 5.28 -5.26
N PRO A 139 4.03 5.42 -6.04
CA PRO A 139 4.06 6.33 -7.18
C PRO A 139 2.96 5.99 -8.20
N VAL A 140 2.15 6.99 -8.55
CA VAL A 140 1.01 6.80 -9.45
C VAL A 140 1.43 6.33 -10.85
N GLU A 141 2.63 6.71 -11.28
CA GLU A 141 3.21 6.33 -12.57
C GLU A 141 3.44 4.82 -12.71
N LEU A 142 3.48 4.10 -11.58
CA LEU A 142 3.63 2.64 -11.56
C LEU A 142 2.29 1.91 -11.61
N LEU A 143 1.18 2.64 -11.48
CA LEU A 143 -0.17 2.09 -11.50
C LEU A 143 -0.77 2.15 -12.90
N THR A 144 -1.57 1.14 -13.22
CA THR A 144 -2.30 1.06 -14.49
C THR A 144 -3.77 0.76 -14.24
N THR A 145 -4.62 1.09 -15.19
CA THR A 145 -5.96 0.51 -15.26
C THR A 145 -5.85 -1.00 -15.54
N GLY A 146 -6.70 -1.81 -14.92
CA GLY A 146 -6.59 -3.26 -14.97
C GLY A 146 -5.69 -3.82 -13.86
N TYR A 147 -4.90 -4.83 -14.19
CA TYR A 147 -4.12 -5.58 -13.21
C TYR A 147 -2.88 -4.82 -12.76
N ASN A 148 -2.75 -4.70 -11.44
CA ASN A 148 -1.56 -4.22 -10.75
C ASN A 148 -1.07 -5.31 -9.81
N LEU A 149 0.23 -5.51 -9.75
CA LEU A 149 0.90 -6.47 -8.88
C LEU A 149 1.74 -5.72 -7.85
N LEU A 150 1.30 -5.75 -6.61
CA LEU A 150 2.12 -5.34 -5.46
C LEU A 150 2.88 -6.55 -4.93
N GLU A 151 4.19 -6.42 -4.79
CA GLU A 151 5.03 -7.44 -4.16
C GLU A 151 5.77 -6.85 -2.96
N ILE A 152 5.76 -7.58 -1.86
CA ILE A 152 6.51 -7.27 -0.64
C ILE A 152 7.58 -8.34 -0.49
N LEU A 153 8.83 -7.96 -0.73
CA LEU A 153 10.00 -8.81 -0.55
C LEU A 153 10.52 -8.63 0.87
N SER A 154 10.51 -9.67 1.67
CA SER A 154 11.18 -9.70 2.97
C SER A 154 12.59 -10.26 2.83
N TYR A 155 13.56 -9.55 3.39
CA TYR A 155 14.91 -10.03 3.63
C TYR A 155 15.17 -10.01 5.13
N VAL A 156 15.32 -11.18 5.74
CA VAL A 156 15.34 -11.35 7.19
C VAL A 156 16.55 -12.16 7.63
N ARG A 157 17.33 -11.65 8.58
CA ARG A 157 18.52 -12.31 9.11
C ARG A 157 18.46 -12.37 10.64
N LEU A 158 18.91 -13.50 11.18
CA LEU A 158 19.08 -13.72 12.64
C LEU A 158 20.54 -13.57 13.06
N THR A 159 21.47 -13.65 12.12
CA THR A 159 22.91 -13.47 12.34
C THR A 159 23.53 -12.71 11.17
N ASP A 160 24.59 -11.98 11.43
CA ASP A 160 25.44 -11.33 10.45
C ASP A 160 26.64 -12.22 10.00
N ASP A 161 26.79 -13.39 10.61
CA ASP A 161 27.82 -14.35 10.27
C ASP A 161 27.56 -15.00 8.90
N GLU A 162 28.44 -14.77 7.94
CA GLU A 162 28.37 -15.36 6.59
C GLU A 162 28.46 -16.91 6.60
N GLY A 163 29.05 -17.49 7.63
CA GLY A 163 29.18 -18.94 7.82
C GLY A 163 27.91 -19.62 8.34
N CYS A 164 26.97 -18.89 8.91
CA CYS A 164 25.72 -19.40 9.45
C CYS A 164 24.59 -19.31 8.42
N ARG A 165 23.85 -20.42 8.28
CA ARG A 165 22.64 -20.46 7.45
C ARG A 165 21.40 -20.30 8.32
N ASP A 166 20.65 -19.21 8.08
CA ASP A 166 19.39 -18.93 8.74
C ASP A 166 18.18 -19.58 8.03
N ASP A 167 18.42 -20.23 6.89
CA ASP A 167 17.38 -20.68 5.93
C ASP A 167 16.29 -21.56 6.55
N TYR A 168 16.66 -22.34 7.59
CA TYR A 168 15.74 -23.31 8.20
C TYR A 168 15.45 -23.00 9.68
N ASN A 169 15.79 -21.79 10.13
CA ASN A 169 15.52 -21.41 11.51
C ASN A 169 14.06 -20.95 11.65
N GLY A 170 13.29 -21.66 12.49
CA GLY A 170 11.87 -21.35 12.74
C GLY A 170 11.62 -19.97 13.41
N ALA A 171 12.68 -19.31 13.90
CA ALA A 171 12.59 -17.96 14.44
C ALA A 171 12.69 -16.87 13.35
N ASN A 172 12.98 -17.24 12.11
CA ASN A 172 13.11 -16.32 10.98
C ASN A 172 11.76 -16.11 10.30
N TRP A 173 10.95 -15.17 10.83
CA TRP A 173 9.61 -14.90 10.32
C TRP A 173 9.17 -13.45 10.48
N VAL A 174 8.34 -13.01 9.53
CA VAL A 174 7.53 -11.79 9.58
C VAL A 174 6.08 -12.18 9.27
N LYS A 175 5.15 -11.74 10.09
CA LYS A 175 3.71 -11.94 9.87
C LYS A 175 3.07 -10.64 9.41
N ILE A 176 2.54 -10.63 8.22
CA ILE A 176 1.74 -9.55 7.68
C ILE A 176 0.31 -9.74 8.15
N ALA A 177 -0.24 -8.73 8.80
CA ALA A 177 -1.60 -8.78 9.34
C ALA A 177 -2.66 -8.66 8.24
N ASP A 178 -3.84 -9.19 8.50
CA ASP A 178 -5.03 -9.09 7.66
C ASP A 178 -5.54 -7.65 7.46
N THR A 179 -5.15 -6.74 8.36
CA THR A 179 -5.40 -5.30 8.26
C THR A 179 -4.49 -4.59 7.26
N THR A 180 -3.51 -5.28 6.67
CA THR A 180 -2.69 -4.73 5.58
C THR A 180 -3.55 -4.52 4.34
N CYS A 181 -3.47 -3.30 3.78
CA CYS A 181 -4.34 -2.87 2.70
C CYS A 181 -3.56 -1.97 1.74
N LEU A 182 -3.68 -2.25 0.44
CA LEU A 182 -3.33 -1.32 -0.62
C LEU A 182 -4.59 -0.54 -0.97
N ARG A 183 -4.62 0.75 -0.67
CA ARG A 183 -5.69 1.66 -1.09
C ARG A 183 -5.25 2.42 -2.31
N ILE A 184 -6.03 2.33 -3.39
CA ILE A 184 -5.81 3.07 -4.62
C ILE A 184 -6.95 4.08 -4.76
N TYR A 185 -6.61 5.36 -4.79
CA TYR A 185 -7.54 6.44 -5.08
C TYR A 185 -7.61 6.64 -6.59
N TYR A 186 -8.81 6.83 -7.10
CA TYR A 186 -9.04 6.98 -8.53
C TYR A 186 -10.14 7.98 -8.83
N GLU A 187 -10.08 8.56 -10.00
CA GLU A 187 -11.16 9.32 -10.62
C GLU A 187 -11.83 8.46 -11.68
N ILE A 188 -13.09 8.77 -11.98
CA ILE A 188 -13.78 8.16 -13.10
C ILE A 188 -13.30 8.81 -14.38
N SER A 189 -12.92 8.00 -15.37
CA SER A 189 -12.46 8.48 -16.67
C SER A 189 -13.55 9.27 -17.38
N ASP A 190 -13.17 10.31 -18.14
CA ASP A 190 -14.10 11.17 -18.89
C ASP A 190 -14.90 10.40 -19.96
N ASP A 191 -14.40 9.26 -20.41
CA ASP A 191 -15.04 8.37 -21.37
C ASP A 191 -15.75 7.17 -20.73
N ALA A 192 -16.00 7.23 -19.41
CA ALA A 192 -16.59 6.12 -18.67
C ALA A 192 -18.02 5.76 -19.10
N ASP A 193 -18.76 6.68 -19.68
CA ASP A 193 -20.11 6.50 -20.21
C ASP A 193 -20.16 5.97 -21.66
N GLU A 194 -19.01 5.82 -22.30
CA GLU A 194 -18.92 5.24 -23.63
C GLU A 194 -19.26 3.73 -23.61
N LEU A 195 -19.89 3.25 -24.68
CA LEU A 195 -20.40 1.88 -24.76
C LEU A 195 -19.33 0.78 -24.51
N TYR A 196 -18.06 1.06 -24.86
CA TYR A 196 -16.97 0.10 -24.64
C TYR A 196 -16.57 -0.05 -23.16
N MET A 197 -17.02 0.86 -22.29
CA MET A 197 -16.85 0.79 -20.85
C MET A 197 -17.94 -0.06 -20.15
N TYR A 198 -18.97 -0.47 -20.92
CA TYR A 198 -20.01 -1.36 -20.35
C TYR A 198 -19.37 -2.52 -19.55
N PRO A 199 -19.88 -2.86 -18.37
CA PRO A 199 -21.21 -2.51 -17.80
C PRO A 199 -21.30 -1.20 -17.01
N TYR A 200 -20.21 -0.44 -16.86
CA TYR A 200 -20.27 0.89 -16.24
C TYR A 200 -21.05 1.87 -17.15
N PRO A 201 -21.88 2.84 -16.62
CA PRO A 201 -22.07 3.13 -15.20
C PRO A 201 -23.15 2.28 -14.50
N PHE A 202 -23.80 1.37 -15.19
CA PHE A 202 -24.93 0.59 -14.65
C PHE A 202 -24.51 -0.43 -13.58
N ILE A 203 -23.31 -0.97 -13.70
CA ILE A 203 -22.73 -1.91 -12.75
C ILE A 203 -21.30 -1.44 -12.46
N SER A 204 -21.03 -1.15 -11.19
CA SER A 204 -19.68 -0.86 -10.71
C SER A 204 -19.05 -2.14 -10.16
N LEU A 205 -17.87 -2.52 -10.67
CA LEU A 205 -17.09 -3.65 -10.14
C LEU A 205 -16.50 -3.36 -8.76
N MET A 206 -16.53 -2.07 -8.33
CA MET A 206 -16.08 -1.62 -7.00
C MET A 206 -17.24 -1.57 -5.98
N ASP A 207 -18.47 -1.79 -6.40
CA ASP A 207 -19.63 -1.98 -5.53
C ASP A 207 -20.00 -3.48 -5.50
N PRO A 208 -19.39 -4.27 -4.60
CA PRO A 208 -19.61 -5.72 -4.55
C PRO A 208 -21.05 -6.09 -4.20
N ASP A 209 -21.75 -5.20 -3.51
CA ASP A 209 -23.15 -5.45 -3.09
C ASP A 209 -24.16 -5.04 -4.18
N GLY A 210 -23.72 -4.21 -5.15
CA GLY A 210 -24.56 -3.74 -6.27
C GLY A 210 -25.85 -3.09 -5.82
N ALA A 211 -25.85 -2.49 -4.64
CA ALA A 211 -27.04 -1.97 -3.97
C ALA A 211 -27.62 -0.73 -4.66
N GLU A 212 -26.82 -0.07 -5.50
CA GLU A 212 -27.20 1.18 -6.17
C GLU A 212 -27.80 0.97 -7.57
N SER A 213 -27.72 -0.26 -8.13
CA SER A 213 -28.23 -0.53 -9.47
C SER A 213 -29.48 -1.38 -9.43
N VAL A 214 -30.53 -0.90 -10.07
CA VAL A 214 -31.83 -1.60 -10.18
C VAL A 214 -32.15 -1.85 -11.65
N VAL A 215 -32.36 -3.11 -12.00
CA VAL A 215 -32.91 -3.48 -13.31
C VAL A 215 -34.43 -3.61 -13.18
N ALA A 216 -35.16 -2.67 -13.75
CA ALA A 216 -36.61 -2.70 -13.79
C ALA A 216 -37.11 -3.26 -15.14
N VAL A 217 -37.96 -4.23 -15.09
CA VAL A 217 -38.66 -4.80 -16.26
C VAL A 217 -40.17 -4.60 -16.15
N SER A 218 -40.87 -4.55 -17.25
CA SER A 218 -42.31 -4.41 -17.30
C SER A 218 -42.98 -5.65 -16.69
N ASP A 219 -44.14 -5.49 -16.04
CA ASP A 219 -45.00 -6.61 -15.60
C ASP A 219 -45.49 -7.48 -16.77
N ALA A 220 -45.48 -6.93 -17.99
CA ALA A 220 -45.84 -7.61 -19.24
C ALA A 220 -44.58 -7.87 -20.11
N ALA A 221 -43.40 -8.00 -19.49
CA ALA A 221 -42.15 -8.24 -20.21
C ALA A 221 -42.25 -9.54 -21.05
N ASP A 222 -41.79 -9.44 -22.28
CA ASP A 222 -41.67 -10.62 -23.14
C ASP A 222 -40.37 -11.43 -22.82
N GLU A 223 -40.22 -12.57 -23.50
CA GLU A 223 -39.06 -13.45 -23.30
C GLU A 223 -37.72 -12.74 -23.64
N ALA A 224 -37.73 -11.86 -24.64
CA ALA A 224 -36.52 -11.13 -25.04
C ALA A 224 -36.09 -10.06 -24.01
N GLU A 225 -37.08 -9.35 -23.45
CA GLU A 225 -36.85 -8.37 -22.36
C GLU A 225 -36.32 -9.05 -21.08
N LEU A 226 -36.91 -10.20 -20.70
CA LEU A 226 -36.45 -10.98 -19.56
C LEU A 226 -35.05 -11.54 -19.77
N THR A 227 -34.77 -12.02 -20.98
CA THR A 227 -33.45 -12.54 -21.33
C THR A 227 -32.42 -11.43 -21.28
N ALA A 228 -32.73 -10.25 -21.80
CA ALA A 228 -31.82 -9.07 -21.73
C ALA A 228 -31.55 -8.65 -20.27
N ALA A 229 -32.58 -8.61 -19.42
CA ALA A 229 -32.45 -8.31 -18.00
C ALA A 229 -31.56 -9.33 -17.27
N LEU A 230 -31.73 -10.62 -17.56
CA LEU A 230 -30.89 -11.69 -17.01
C LEU A 230 -29.43 -11.59 -17.48
N MET A 231 -29.20 -11.27 -18.76
CA MET A 231 -27.86 -11.05 -19.28
C MET A 231 -27.16 -9.86 -18.59
N LEU A 232 -27.89 -8.78 -18.28
CA LEU A 232 -27.37 -7.65 -17.51
C LEU A 232 -26.97 -8.06 -16.08
N LEU A 233 -27.74 -8.93 -15.45
CA LEU A 233 -27.45 -9.44 -14.10
C LEU A 233 -26.28 -10.43 -14.06
N ASP A 234 -26.10 -11.21 -15.13
CA ASP A 234 -25.02 -12.22 -15.23
C ASP A 234 -23.63 -11.57 -15.37
N THR A 235 -23.54 -10.36 -15.90
CA THR A 235 -22.26 -9.61 -15.96
C THR A 235 -21.69 -9.27 -14.59
N ARG A 236 -22.45 -9.44 -13.50
CA ARG A 236 -21.95 -9.33 -12.11
C ARG A 236 -21.06 -10.50 -11.67
N SER A 237 -21.12 -11.63 -12.34
CA SER A 237 -20.39 -12.85 -11.96
C SER A 237 -19.02 -12.99 -12.62
N MET A 238 -18.62 -12.04 -13.43
CA MET A 238 -17.31 -11.95 -14.09
C MET A 238 -16.35 -10.99 -13.37
#